data_7034108c80a2d8653ed5276eafadb680
#
_entry.id   7034108c80a2d8653ed5276eafadb680
#
_cell.length_a   1.000
_cell.length_b   1.000
_cell.length_c   1.000
_cell.angle_alpha   90.00
_cell.angle_beta   90.00
_cell.angle_gamma   90.00
#
_symmetry.space_group_name_H-M   'P 1'
#
loop_
_entity.id
_entity.type
_entity.pdbx_description
1 polymer ?
#
loop_
_entity_poly.entity_id
_entity_poly.type
_entity_poly.pdbx_seq_one_letter_code
_entity_poly.pdbx_strand_id
1 'polypeptide(L)'
;MTTTTPYRSVFAPGLLRGQVIMVTGGGSGIGRCTAHELASLGAHVVLVGRNPDKLTATAQEITVDGGQATWHSCDIRREDDVKAMVAQVVQQHGRIHGLVNNAGGQYISPLAKTSAKGWQAVIDTNLTGGFLVARECFNQSMQQHGGAVVNIVADMWGSMPGMGHSGAARAGMVSFTETAALEWATQGVRVNAVAPGYIASSGMDHYPPEAGPMLREMRNTVPQGRFGTEAETSAAIVFLLSPAASFVSGTVLRVDGARPQMRMGWQQAVATPDVQERDAVKPFDGFHRAVTPKVFQ
;
A
#
# COMPACT_ATOMS: atom_id res chain seq x y z
N MET A 1 -23.22 -4.52 23.26
CA MET A 1 -22.59 -3.73 22.20
C MET A 1 -21.12 -3.61 22.55
N THR A 2 -20.26 -4.36 21.92
CA THR A 2 -18.81 -4.23 22.07
C THR A 2 -18.42 -2.92 21.39
N THR A 3 -18.05 -1.92 22.17
CA THR A 3 -17.48 -0.67 21.66
C THR A 3 -16.13 -1.00 21.04
N THR A 4 -16.09 -1.22 19.72
CA THR A 4 -14.83 -1.32 18.99
C THR A 4 -14.18 0.04 19.04
N THR A 5 -12.95 0.10 19.57
CA THR A 5 -12.16 1.32 19.55
C THR A 5 -11.89 1.68 18.08
N PRO A 6 -12.26 2.87 17.59
CA PRO A 6 -12.03 3.23 16.19
C PRO A 6 -10.53 3.32 15.87
N TYR A 7 -10.20 3.36 14.59
CA TYR A 7 -8.82 3.57 14.14
C TYR A 7 -8.22 4.82 14.79
N ARG A 8 -7.04 4.69 15.37
CA ARG A 8 -6.32 5.82 16.02
C ARG A 8 -5.28 6.36 15.05
N SER A 9 -5.65 7.34 14.24
CA SER A 9 -4.70 8.04 13.39
C SER A 9 -3.86 9.05 14.18
N VAL A 10 -2.65 9.31 13.68
CA VAL A 10 -1.78 10.40 14.19
C VAL A 10 -2.09 11.74 13.52
N PHE A 11 -3.00 11.77 12.57
CA PHE A 11 -3.42 12.98 11.88
C PHE A 11 -4.65 13.60 12.52
N ALA A 12 -4.88 14.89 12.26
CA ALA A 12 -6.03 15.62 12.78
C ALA A 12 -7.35 15.02 12.27
N PRO A 13 -8.36 14.83 13.13
CA PRO A 13 -9.67 14.36 12.70
C PRO A 13 -10.26 15.24 11.61
N GLY A 14 -10.85 14.61 10.58
CA GLY A 14 -11.47 15.32 9.46
C GLY A 14 -10.49 15.87 8.42
N LEU A 15 -9.20 15.52 8.48
CA LEU A 15 -8.17 15.95 7.51
C LEU A 15 -8.59 15.73 6.06
N LEU A 16 -9.30 14.64 5.78
CA LEU A 16 -9.71 14.22 4.44
C LEU A 16 -11.21 14.35 4.20
N ARG A 17 -11.91 15.15 5.03
CA ARG A 17 -13.35 15.32 4.92
C ARG A 17 -13.77 15.82 3.54
N GLY A 18 -14.75 15.14 2.94
CA GLY A 18 -15.28 15.46 1.62
C GLY A 18 -14.41 14.97 0.46
N GLN A 19 -13.32 14.28 0.73
CA GLN A 19 -12.50 13.67 -0.31
C GLN A 19 -12.99 12.26 -0.65
N VAL A 20 -12.96 11.93 -1.93
CA VAL A 20 -13.20 10.58 -2.46
C VAL A 20 -11.85 9.97 -2.83
N ILE A 21 -11.50 8.87 -2.17
CA ILE A 21 -10.19 8.23 -2.34
C ILE A 21 -10.38 6.76 -2.71
N MET A 22 -9.84 6.37 -3.85
CA MET A 22 -9.84 4.98 -4.31
C MET A 22 -8.66 4.21 -3.73
N VAL A 23 -8.91 2.97 -3.28
CA VAL A 23 -7.87 2.06 -2.77
C VAL A 23 -7.97 0.72 -3.48
N THR A 24 -7.02 0.43 -4.38
CA THR A 24 -6.95 -0.89 -5.00
C THR A 24 -6.35 -1.91 -4.03
N GLY A 25 -6.87 -3.15 -4.05
CA GLY A 25 -6.51 -4.15 -3.05
C GLY A 25 -7.03 -3.79 -1.64
N GLY A 26 -8.12 -3.02 -1.56
CA GLY A 26 -8.67 -2.49 -0.30
C GLY A 26 -9.31 -3.52 0.64
N GLY A 27 -9.41 -4.79 0.23
CA GLY A 27 -10.05 -5.84 1.04
C GLY A 27 -9.10 -6.60 1.98
N SER A 28 -7.81 -6.29 2.05
CA SER A 28 -6.85 -6.99 2.92
C SER A 28 -5.56 -6.20 3.13
N GLY A 29 -4.79 -6.57 4.14
CA GLY A 29 -3.44 -6.10 4.36
C GLY A 29 -3.33 -4.58 4.46
N ILE A 30 -2.26 -4.02 3.90
CA ILE A 30 -1.99 -2.58 3.87
C ILE A 30 -3.17 -1.81 3.26
N GLY A 31 -3.78 -2.31 2.18
CA GLY A 31 -4.92 -1.64 1.54
C GLY A 31 -6.14 -1.52 2.45
N ARG A 32 -6.50 -2.59 3.18
CA ARG A 32 -7.59 -2.57 4.17
C ARG A 32 -7.27 -1.60 5.32
N CYS A 33 -6.07 -1.67 5.88
CA CYS A 33 -5.63 -0.77 6.94
C CYS A 33 -5.69 0.70 6.49
N THR A 34 -5.16 1.01 5.30
CA THR A 34 -5.21 2.36 4.72
C THR A 34 -6.65 2.83 4.50
N ALA A 35 -7.54 1.96 4.02
CA ALA A 35 -8.95 2.30 3.83
C ALA A 35 -9.61 2.71 5.16
N HIS A 36 -9.35 1.98 6.25
CA HIS A 36 -9.83 2.33 7.59
C HIS A 36 -9.28 3.67 8.07
N GLU A 37 -7.98 3.94 7.89
CA GLU A 37 -7.40 5.23 8.29
C GLU A 37 -7.99 6.39 7.50
N LEU A 38 -8.07 6.28 6.16
CA LEU A 38 -8.66 7.30 5.30
C LEU A 38 -10.11 7.61 5.71
N ALA A 39 -10.92 6.58 5.97
CA ALA A 39 -12.30 6.73 6.40
C ALA A 39 -12.41 7.38 7.80
N SER A 40 -11.53 7.04 8.74
CA SER A 40 -11.47 7.65 10.08
C SER A 40 -11.12 9.14 10.02
N LEU A 41 -10.44 9.57 8.97
CA LEU A 41 -10.10 10.97 8.67
C LEU A 41 -11.17 11.70 7.87
N GLY A 42 -12.30 11.05 7.59
CA GLY A 42 -13.49 11.65 6.96
C GLY A 42 -13.55 11.53 5.43
N ALA A 43 -12.67 10.73 4.81
CA ALA A 43 -12.78 10.44 3.40
C ALA A 43 -13.93 9.47 3.11
N HIS A 44 -14.55 9.59 1.93
CA HIS A 44 -15.32 8.52 1.33
C HIS A 44 -14.35 7.58 0.59
N VAL A 45 -14.24 6.33 1.06
CA VAL A 45 -13.29 5.38 0.50
C VAL A 45 -13.96 4.49 -0.53
N VAL A 46 -13.36 4.38 -1.72
CA VAL A 46 -13.81 3.45 -2.78
C VAL A 46 -12.85 2.27 -2.82
N LEU A 47 -13.29 1.13 -2.32
CA LEU A 47 -12.50 -0.10 -2.28
C LEU A 47 -12.57 -0.81 -3.64
N VAL A 48 -11.44 -1.19 -4.19
CA VAL A 48 -11.36 -1.90 -5.47
C VAL A 48 -10.58 -3.19 -5.32
N GLY A 49 -11.10 -4.29 -5.89
CA GLY A 49 -10.40 -5.59 -5.84
C GLY A 49 -11.21 -6.69 -6.53
N ARG A 50 -10.66 -7.90 -6.60
CA ARG A 50 -11.29 -9.03 -7.31
C ARG A 50 -12.27 -9.85 -6.48
N ASN A 51 -12.13 -9.79 -5.15
CA ASN A 51 -12.94 -10.62 -4.25
C ASN A 51 -14.04 -9.76 -3.57
N PRO A 52 -15.32 -9.89 -4.01
CA PRO A 52 -16.43 -9.10 -3.48
C PRO A 52 -16.63 -9.29 -1.96
N ASP A 53 -16.45 -10.51 -1.43
CA ASP A 53 -16.69 -10.81 -0.03
C ASP A 53 -15.74 -10.03 0.87
N LYS A 54 -14.44 -9.99 0.51
CA LYS A 54 -13.43 -9.20 1.24
C LYS A 54 -13.72 -7.70 1.19
N LEU A 55 -14.15 -7.20 0.04
CA LEU A 55 -14.50 -5.79 -0.13
C LEU A 55 -15.74 -5.42 0.67
N THR A 56 -16.78 -6.26 0.63
CA THR A 56 -18.01 -6.08 1.40
C THR A 56 -17.71 -6.08 2.89
N ALA A 57 -16.91 -7.05 3.37
CA ALA A 57 -16.51 -7.12 4.78
C ALA A 57 -15.78 -5.84 5.23
N THR A 58 -14.79 -5.37 4.45
CA THR A 58 -14.07 -4.14 4.77
C THR A 58 -14.98 -2.90 4.76
N ALA A 59 -15.89 -2.79 3.77
CA ALA A 59 -16.84 -1.68 3.72
C ALA A 59 -17.80 -1.68 4.92
N GLN A 60 -18.26 -2.86 5.35
CA GLN A 60 -19.10 -3.01 6.54
C GLN A 60 -18.34 -2.62 7.81
N GLU A 61 -17.09 -3.06 7.96
CA GLU A 61 -16.23 -2.68 9.08
C GLU A 61 -16.07 -1.15 9.18
N ILE A 62 -15.77 -0.49 8.07
CA ILE A 62 -15.64 0.96 8.00
C ILE A 62 -16.95 1.65 8.39
N THR A 63 -18.09 1.13 7.92
CA THR A 63 -19.41 1.68 8.26
C THR A 63 -19.72 1.52 9.75
N VAL A 64 -19.42 0.35 10.33
CA VAL A 64 -19.58 0.10 11.78
C VAL A 64 -18.72 1.03 12.61
N ASP A 65 -17.52 1.38 12.11
CA ASP A 65 -16.60 2.33 12.77
C ASP A 65 -16.99 3.81 12.52
N GLY A 66 -18.13 4.07 11.83
CA GLY A 66 -18.65 5.42 11.57
C GLY A 66 -18.08 6.13 10.34
N GLY A 67 -17.30 5.42 9.53
CA GLY A 67 -16.76 5.93 8.26
C GLY A 67 -17.68 5.68 7.07
N GLN A 68 -17.23 6.08 5.88
CA GLN A 68 -17.97 5.91 4.62
C GLN A 68 -17.13 5.11 3.62
N ALA A 69 -17.68 4.04 3.10
CA ALA A 69 -17.03 3.24 2.06
C ALA A 69 -18.05 2.67 1.06
N THR A 70 -17.63 2.63 -0.20
CA THR A 70 -18.26 1.85 -1.28
C THR A 70 -17.22 0.91 -1.87
N TRP A 71 -17.64 -0.02 -2.71
CA TRP A 71 -16.70 -0.94 -3.34
C TRP A 71 -17.10 -1.32 -4.76
N HIS A 72 -16.09 -1.67 -5.56
CA HIS A 72 -16.24 -2.20 -6.91
C HIS A 72 -15.38 -3.45 -7.10
N SER A 73 -15.99 -4.52 -7.61
CA SER A 73 -15.23 -5.68 -8.07
C SER A 73 -14.62 -5.39 -9.43
N CYS A 74 -13.28 -5.44 -9.51
CA CYS A 74 -12.54 -5.16 -10.75
C CYS A 74 -11.23 -5.94 -10.79
N ASP A 75 -10.93 -6.53 -11.94
CA ASP A 75 -9.58 -7.03 -12.24
C ASP A 75 -8.78 -5.92 -12.93
N ILE A 76 -7.88 -5.30 -12.19
CA ILE A 76 -7.09 -4.16 -12.69
C ILE A 76 -6.19 -4.48 -13.89
N ARG A 77 -6.02 -5.77 -14.24
CA ARG A 77 -5.26 -6.22 -15.41
C ARG A 77 -6.06 -6.08 -16.71
N ARG A 78 -7.35 -5.81 -16.61
CA ARG A 78 -8.28 -5.70 -17.74
C ARG A 78 -8.65 -4.25 -17.96
N GLU A 79 -8.14 -3.68 -19.05
CA GLU A 79 -8.28 -2.25 -19.35
C GLU A 79 -9.76 -1.79 -19.40
N ASP A 80 -10.62 -2.56 -20.08
CA ASP A 80 -12.04 -2.22 -20.20
C ASP A 80 -12.76 -2.24 -18.85
N ASP A 81 -12.43 -3.22 -17.97
CA ASP A 81 -13.00 -3.31 -16.62
C ASP A 81 -12.59 -2.09 -15.80
N VAL A 82 -11.30 -1.68 -15.89
CA VAL A 82 -10.77 -0.51 -15.18
C VAL A 82 -11.46 0.77 -15.68
N LYS A 83 -11.56 0.94 -16.99
CA LYS A 83 -12.21 2.12 -17.61
C LYS A 83 -13.68 2.25 -17.16
N ALA A 84 -14.42 1.15 -17.20
CA ALA A 84 -15.83 1.13 -16.80
C ALA A 84 -15.97 1.39 -15.28
N MET A 85 -15.13 0.80 -14.46
CA MET A 85 -15.16 0.98 -13.01
C MET A 85 -14.86 2.44 -12.62
N VAL A 86 -13.84 3.06 -13.20
CA VAL A 86 -13.52 4.47 -12.92
C VAL A 86 -14.66 5.39 -13.36
N ALA A 87 -15.29 5.12 -14.52
CA ALA A 87 -16.44 5.88 -14.97
C ALA A 87 -17.62 5.81 -13.98
N GLN A 88 -17.90 4.62 -13.43
CA GLN A 88 -18.94 4.44 -12.40
C GLN A 88 -18.62 5.23 -11.13
N VAL A 89 -17.36 5.21 -10.66
CA VAL A 89 -16.92 5.99 -9.49
C VAL A 89 -17.10 7.49 -9.74
N VAL A 90 -16.69 7.99 -10.89
CA VAL A 90 -16.86 9.42 -11.24
C VAL A 90 -18.34 9.79 -11.34
N GLN A 91 -19.17 8.95 -11.96
CA GLN A 91 -20.61 9.16 -12.03
C GLN A 91 -21.25 9.22 -10.64
N GLN A 92 -20.85 8.35 -9.73
CA GLN A 92 -21.42 8.24 -8.38
C GLN A 92 -20.96 9.36 -7.46
N HIS A 93 -19.70 9.80 -7.56
CA HIS A 93 -19.08 10.70 -6.59
C HIS A 93 -18.66 12.06 -7.17
N GLY A 94 -18.83 12.29 -8.45
CA GLY A 94 -18.47 13.52 -9.15
C GLY A 94 -16.99 13.63 -9.49
N ARG A 95 -16.08 13.23 -8.61
CA ARG A 95 -14.64 13.27 -8.84
C ARG A 95 -13.88 12.28 -7.95
N ILE A 96 -12.63 12.01 -8.32
CA ILE A 96 -11.66 11.25 -7.52
C ILE A 96 -10.58 12.22 -7.05
N HIS A 97 -10.42 12.36 -5.72
CA HIS A 97 -9.42 13.25 -5.10
C HIS A 97 -8.07 12.56 -4.91
N GLY A 98 -8.09 11.26 -4.63
CA GLY A 98 -6.91 10.47 -4.39
C GLY A 98 -7.01 9.04 -4.90
N LEU A 99 -5.85 8.46 -5.23
CA LEU A 99 -5.71 7.05 -5.59
C LEU A 99 -4.57 6.42 -4.79
N VAL A 100 -4.86 5.29 -4.16
CA VAL A 100 -3.86 4.38 -3.60
C VAL A 100 -3.78 3.14 -4.48
N ASN A 101 -2.74 3.07 -5.31
CA ASN A 101 -2.43 1.91 -6.14
C ASN A 101 -1.70 0.87 -5.29
N ASN A 102 -2.48 0.09 -4.52
CA ASN A 102 -1.94 -0.89 -3.59
C ASN A 102 -2.12 -2.34 -4.07
N ALA A 103 -3.07 -2.62 -4.97
CA ALA A 103 -3.27 -3.98 -5.47
C ALA A 103 -1.97 -4.55 -6.04
N GLY A 104 -1.59 -5.72 -5.57
CA GLY A 104 -0.36 -6.37 -5.98
C GLY A 104 -0.32 -7.83 -5.52
N GLY A 105 0.71 -8.54 -5.96
CA GLY A 105 0.94 -9.92 -5.56
C GLY A 105 2.29 -10.40 -6.07
N GLN A 106 2.80 -11.42 -5.41
CA GLN A 106 4.08 -12.05 -5.74
C GLN A 106 4.12 -13.47 -5.20
N TYR A 107 5.06 -14.24 -5.67
CA TYR A 107 5.34 -15.58 -5.17
C TYR A 107 6.85 -15.83 -5.19
N ILE A 108 7.32 -16.78 -4.39
CA ILE A 108 8.74 -17.14 -4.35
C ILE A 108 9.06 -18.06 -5.53
N SER A 109 9.99 -17.63 -6.40
CA SER A 109 10.53 -18.43 -7.50
C SER A 109 11.91 -17.91 -7.88
N PRO A 110 12.95 -18.76 -7.89
CA PRO A 110 14.23 -18.41 -8.48
C PRO A 110 14.08 -18.02 -9.96
N LEU A 111 14.81 -17.01 -10.43
CA LEU A 111 14.68 -16.50 -11.81
C LEU A 111 14.75 -17.60 -12.86
N ALA A 112 15.68 -18.53 -12.72
CA ALA A 112 15.85 -19.64 -13.68
C ALA A 112 14.64 -20.60 -13.73
N LYS A 113 13.75 -20.59 -12.72
CA LYS A 113 12.56 -21.43 -12.64
C LYS A 113 11.27 -20.64 -12.86
N THR A 114 11.35 -19.33 -12.99
CA THR A 114 10.18 -18.48 -13.22
C THR A 114 9.68 -18.67 -14.65
N SER A 115 8.46 -19.17 -14.82
CA SER A 115 7.85 -19.30 -16.14
C SER A 115 7.47 -17.94 -16.73
N ALA A 116 7.44 -17.82 -18.06
CA ALA A 116 6.99 -16.59 -18.74
C ALA A 116 5.56 -16.19 -18.29
N LYS A 117 4.64 -17.17 -18.13
CA LYS A 117 3.29 -16.93 -17.64
C LYS A 117 3.29 -16.38 -16.20
N GLY A 118 4.11 -16.94 -15.32
CA GLY A 118 4.23 -16.46 -13.93
C GLY A 118 4.87 -15.08 -13.84
N TRP A 119 5.88 -14.81 -14.65
CA TRP A 119 6.48 -13.49 -14.81
C TRP A 119 5.43 -12.48 -15.24
N GLN A 120 4.72 -12.75 -16.33
CA GLN A 120 3.72 -11.85 -16.88
C GLN A 120 2.59 -11.55 -15.89
N ALA A 121 2.10 -12.55 -15.16
CA ALA A 121 1.04 -12.37 -14.17
C ALA A 121 1.40 -11.37 -13.06
N VAL A 122 2.69 -11.31 -12.66
CA VAL A 122 3.17 -10.36 -11.67
C VAL A 122 3.37 -8.97 -12.28
N ILE A 123 3.92 -8.88 -13.51
CA ILE A 123 4.03 -7.62 -14.25
C ILE A 123 2.64 -7.02 -14.48
N ASP A 124 1.68 -7.82 -14.96
CA ASP A 124 0.31 -7.35 -15.22
C ASP A 124 -0.37 -6.79 -13.97
N THR A 125 -0.12 -7.40 -12.82
CA THR A 125 -0.77 -6.95 -11.58
C THR A 125 -0.03 -5.75 -10.95
N ASN A 126 1.31 -5.84 -10.84
CA ASN A 126 2.09 -4.88 -10.03
C ASN A 126 2.57 -3.66 -10.83
N LEU A 127 2.50 -3.68 -12.16
CA LEU A 127 2.91 -2.59 -13.02
C LEU A 127 1.78 -2.18 -13.97
N THR A 128 1.40 -3.03 -14.91
CA THR A 128 0.41 -2.69 -15.94
C THR A 128 -0.93 -2.28 -15.32
N GLY A 129 -1.44 -3.06 -14.36
CA GLY A 129 -2.72 -2.75 -13.69
C GLY A 129 -2.67 -1.44 -12.90
N GLY A 130 -1.57 -1.17 -12.20
CA GLY A 130 -1.38 0.12 -11.51
C GLY A 130 -1.35 1.30 -12.49
N PHE A 131 -0.66 1.15 -13.63
CA PHE A 131 -0.67 2.14 -14.71
C PHE A 131 -2.08 2.36 -15.25
N LEU A 132 -2.83 1.31 -15.59
CA LEU A 132 -4.18 1.42 -16.13
C LEU A 132 -5.12 2.18 -15.18
N VAL A 133 -5.10 1.83 -13.89
CA VAL A 133 -5.95 2.53 -12.90
C VAL A 133 -5.55 3.99 -12.75
N ALA A 134 -4.25 4.29 -12.64
CA ALA A 134 -3.77 5.68 -12.51
C ALA A 134 -4.13 6.51 -13.74
N ARG A 135 -3.92 5.97 -14.95
CA ARG A 135 -4.25 6.63 -16.22
C ARG A 135 -5.75 6.94 -16.31
N GLU A 136 -6.62 5.98 -15.97
CA GLU A 136 -8.06 6.20 -16.03
C GLU A 136 -8.55 7.20 -14.96
N CYS A 137 -8.00 7.16 -13.74
CA CYS A 137 -8.29 8.18 -12.73
C CYS A 137 -7.85 9.58 -13.19
N PHE A 138 -6.69 9.68 -13.85
CA PHE A 138 -6.23 10.94 -14.44
C PHE A 138 -7.18 11.41 -15.55
N ASN A 139 -7.39 10.60 -16.57
CA ASN A 139 -8.16 10.98 -17.77
C ASN A 139 -9.61 11.35 -17.45
N GLN A 140 -10.27 10.62 -16.54
CA GLN A 140 -11.70 10.77 -16.28
C GLN A 140 -12.00 11.72 -15.11
N SER A 141 -11.00 12.15 -14.33
CA SER A 141 -11.23 13.02 -13.18
C SER A 141 -10.08 13.99 -12.88
N MET A 142 -8.86 13.47 -12.62
CA MET A 142 -7.79 14.29 -12.03
C MET A 142 -7.23 15.32 -13.02
N GLN A 143 -7.27 15.07 -14.32
CA GLN A 143 -6.85 16.01 -15.34
C GLN A 143 -7.59 17.36 -15.22
N GLN A 144 -8.86 17.31 -14.85
CA GLN A 144 -9.70 18.51 -14.71
C GLN A 144 -9.67 19.10 -13.30
N HIS A 145 -9.48 18.26 -12.28
CA HIS A 145 -9.74 18.64 -10.89
C HIS A 145 -8.50 18.61 -9.98
N GLY A 146 -7.35 18.18 -10.50
CA GLY A 146 -6.20 17.86 -9.67
C GLY A 146 -6.41 16.62 -8.81
N GLY A 147 -5.40 16.24 -8.05
CA GLY A 147 -5.48 15.07 -7.16
C GLY A 147 -4.13 14.58 -6.65
N ALA A 148 -4.15 13.44 -5.97
CA ALA A 148 -2.92 12.80 -5.50
C ALA A 148 -2.95 11.29 -5.74
N VAL A 149 -1.86 10.75 -6.28
CA VAL A 149 -1.67 9.31 -6.51
C VAL A 149 -0.53 8.81 -5.63
N VAL A 150 -0.76 7.71 -4.93
CA VAL A 150 0.26 7.00 -4.16
C VAL A 150 0.35 5.56 -4.67
N ASN A 151 1.49 5.23 -5.27
CA ASN A 151 1.78 3.88 -5.75
C ASN A 151 2.49 3.08 -4.66
N ILE A 152 2.02 1.88 -4.35
CA ILE A 152 2.72 0.99 -3.43
C ILE A 152 3.73 0.17 -4.24
N VAL A 153 4.99 0.35 -3.90
CA VAL A 153 6.10 -0.44 -4.44
C VAL A 153 6.64 -1.42 -3.39
N ALA A 154 7.92 -1.68 -3.32
CA ALA A 154 8.54 -2.52 -2.30
C ALA A 154 10.00 -2.09 -2.08
N ASP A 155 10.60 -2.54 -0.99
CA ASP A 155 12.05 -2.50 -0.82
C ASP A 155 12.72 -3.40 -1.86
N MET A 156 13.25 -2.80 -2.91
CA MET A 156 13.88 -3.49 -4.04
C MET A 156 15.33 -3.09 -4.31
N TRP A 157 15.84 -2.09 -3.57
CA TRP A 157 17.16 -1.49 -3.84
C TRP A 157 18.33 -2.42 -3.55
N GLY A 158 18.17 -3.40 -2.68
CA GLY A 158 19.13 -4.47 -2.44
C GLY A 158 18.91 -5.73 -3.28
N SER A 159 18.17 -5.62 -4.39
CA SER A 159 17.64 -6.74 -5.18
C SER A 159 16.52 -7.52 -4.46
N MET A 160 15.82 -8.39 -5.20
CA MET A 160 14.76 -9.25 -4.65
C MET A 160 15.01 -10.72 -5.06
N PRO A 161 15.99 -11.41 -4.46
CA PRO A 161 16.26 -12.81 -4.73
C PRO A 161 15.01 -13.67 -4.50
N GLY A 162 14.69 -14.55 -5.46
CA GLY A 162 13.46 -15.35 -5.41
C GLY A 162 12.17 -14.61 -5.78
N MET A 163 12.25 -13.30 -6.06
CA MET A 163 11.09 -12.47 -6.45
C MET A 163 11.45 -11.46 -7.55
N GLY A 164 12.32 -11.84 -8.48
CA GLY A 164 12.83 -10.95 -9.54
C GLY A 164 11.75 -10.32 -10.42
N HIS A 165 10.64 -11.02 -10.68
CA HIS A 165 9.46 -10.48 -11.37
C HIS A 165 8.84 -9.29 -10.59
N SER A 166 8.73 -9.42 -9.26
CA SER A 166 8.21 -8.34 -8.42
C SER A 166 9.18 -7.16 -8.39
N GLY A 167 10.48 -7.41 -8.24
CA GLY A 167 11.51 -6.36 -8.29
C GLY A 167 11.46 -5.55 -9.59
N ALA A 168 11.36 -6.24 -10.75
CA ALA A 168 11.25 -5.60 -12.05
C ALA A 168 9.97 -4.74 -12.18
N ALA A 169 8.80 -5.29 -11.74
CA ALA A 169 7.54 -4.56 -11.77
C ALA A 169 7.56 -3.31 -10.87
N ARG A 170 8.13 -3.43 -9.67
CA ARG A 170 8.22 -2.32 -8.71
C ARG A 170 9.19 -1.23 -9.16
N ALA A 171 10.31 -1.61 -9.79
CA ALA A 171 11.24 -0.66 -10.42
C ALA A 171 10.56 0.10 -11.57
N GLY A 172 9.79 -0.60 -12.41
CA GLY A 172 8.97 0.01 -13.46
C GLY A 172 7.94 0.98 -12.89
N MET A 173 7.30 0.64 -11.75
CA MET A 173 6.33 1.53 -11.09
C MET A 173 7.01 2.78 -10.48
N VAL A 174 8.26 2.70 -10.03
CA VAL A 174 9.03 3.90 -9.62
C VAL A 174 9.25 4.82 -10.81
N SER A 175 9.73 4.29 -11.94
CA SER A 175 9.91 5.07 -13.17
C SER A 175 8.60 5.70 -13.66
N PHE A 176 7.49 4.94 -13.62
CA PHE A 176 6.15 5.47 -13.91
C PHE A 176 5.78 6.61 -12.96
N THR A 177 6.04 6.47 -11.65
CA THR A 177 5.74 7.49 -10.64
C THR A 177 6.46 8.81 -10.96
N GLU A 178 7.73 8.76 -11.28
CA GLU A 178 8.56 9.93 -11.63
C GLU A 178 8.07 10.59 -12.92
N THR A 179 7.79 9.79 -13.95
CA THR A 179 7.29 10.28 -15.24
C THR A 179 5.92 10.93 -15.10
N ALA A 180 4.97 10.26 -14.46
CA ALA A 180 3.62 10.77 -14.26
C ALA A 180 3.60 12.02 -13.36
N ALA A 181 4.49 12.09 -12.36
CA ALA A 181 4.65 13.28 -11.52
C ALA A 181 5.02 14.51 -12.33
N LEU A 182 5.88 14.35 -13.34
CA LEU A 182 6.30 15.44 -14.24
C LEU A 182 5.18 15.79 -15.25
N GLU A 183 4.64 14.77 -15.91
CA GLU A 183 3.66 14.98 -16.97
C GLU A 183 2.34 15.58 -16.47
N TRP A 184 1.89 15.19 -15.26
CA TRP A 184 0.60 15.61 -14.70
C TRP A 184 0.67 16.79 -13.74
N ALA A 185 1.88 17.34 -13.52
CA ALA A 185 2.10 18.44 -12.58
C ALA A 185 1.28 19.70 -12.90
N THR A 186 1.18 20.06 -14.19
CA THR A 186 0.47 21.26 -14.65
C THR A 186 -1.05 21.15 -14.46
N GLN A 187 -1.59 19.95 -14.30
CA GLN A 187 -2.99 19.68 -13.96
C GLN A 187 -3.22 19.60 -12.44
N GLY A 188 -2.20 19.92 -11.64
CA GLY A 188 -2.32 19.90 -10.18
C GLY A 188 -2.38 18.48 -9.59
N VAL A 189 -1.83 17.50 -10.30
CA VAL A 189 -1.75 16.11 -9.82
C VAL A 189 -0.37 15.81 -9.28
N ARG A 190 -0.30 15.32 -8.03
CA ARG A 190 0.91 14.82 -7.42
C ARG A 190 0.94 13.29 -7.51
N VAL A 191 2.08 12.74 -7.90
CA VAL A 191 2.26 11.28 -7.99
C VAL A 191 3.49 10.89 -7.19
N ASN A 192 3.32 10.04 -6.18
CA ASN A 192 4.39 9.56 -5.33
C ASN A 192 4.29 8.05 -5.13
N ALA A 193 5.31 7.46 -4.56
CA ALA A 193 5.30 6.05 -4.18
C ALA A 193 5.64 5.87 -2.69
N VAL A 194 5.11 4.80 -2.09
CA VAL A 194 5.53 4.28 -0.79
C VAL A 194 6.18 2.93 -1.02
N ALA A 195 7.35 2.72 -0.43
CA ALA A 195 8.08 1.46 -0.47
C ALA A 195 8.09 0.81 0.92
N PRO A 196 7.13 -0.09 1.20
CA PRO A 196 7.15 -0.87 2.43
C PRO A 196 8.33 -1.84 2.43
N GLY A 197 8.98 -1.98 3.58
CA GLY A 197 9.90 -3.06 3.86
C GLY A 197 9.16 -4.35 4.26
N TYR A 198 9.61 -5.00 5.31
CA TYR A 198 8.93 -6.16 5.87
C TYR A 198 7.80 -5.72 6.80
N ILE A 199 6.57 -5.84 6.35
CA ILE A 199 5.36 -5.44 7.07
C ILE A 199 4.61 -6.69 7.54
N ALA A 200 4.32 -6.77 8.84
CA ALA A 200 3.48 -7.82 9.41
C ALA A 200 2.03 -7.61 8.94
N SER A 201 1.65 -8.29 7.87
CA SER A 201 0.32 -8.20 7.28
C SER A 201 -0.20 -9.58 6.88
N SER A 202 -1.51 -9.69 6.67
CA SER A 202 -2.13 -10.93 6.17
C SER A 202 -1.59 -11.39 4.80
N GLY A 203 -0.84 -10.57 4.09
CA GLY A 203 -0.12 -10.97 2.89
C GLY A 203 0.92 -12.07 3.15
N MET A 204 1.46 -12.14 4.37
CA MET A 204 2.41 -13.18 4.77
C MET A 204 1.78 -14.58 4.87
N ASP A 205 0.46 -14.67 5.07
CA ASP A 205 -0.26 -15.96 5.13
C ASP A 205 -0.35 -16.67 3.77
N HIS A 206 0.03 -16.01 2.68
CA HIS A 206 0.07 -16.61 1.34
C HIS A 206 1.38 -17.33 1.02
N TYR A 207 2.40 -17.21 1.87
CA TYR A 207 3.63 -17.98 1.72
C TYR A 207 3.43 -19.42 2.22
N PRO A 208 4.14 -20.40 1.62
CA PRO A 208 4.03 -21.77 2.06
C PRO A 208 4.52 -21.93 3.51
N PRO A 209 3.97 -22.89 4.28
CA PRO A 209 4.33 -23.08 5.70
C PRO A 209 5.83 -23.28 5.94
N GLU A 210 6.54 -23.88 4.97
CA GLU A 210 7.98 -24.13 5.02
C GLU A 210 8.79 -22.82 5.02
N ALA A 211 8.23 -21.72 4.55
CA ALA A 211 8.85 -20.40 4.62
C ALA A 211 8.76 -19.76 6.02
N GLY A 212 7.98 -20.33 6.93
CA GLY A 212 7.75 -19.76 8.26
C GLY A 212 9.03 -19.45 9.06
N PRO A 213 9.99 -20.37 9.21
CA PRO A 213 11.26 -20.09 9.89
C PRO A 213 12.02 -18.93 9.26
N MET A 214 12.14 -18.92 7.94
CA MET A 214 12.80 -17.84 7.20
C MET A 214 12.09 -16.50 7.44
N LEU A 215 10.76 -16.47 7.34
CA LEU A 215 9.99 -15.24 7.58
C LEU A 215 10.20 -14.69 8.99
N ARG A 216 10.23 -15.55 10.01
CA ARG A 216 10.51 -15.12 11.40
C ARG A 216 11.89 -14.51 11.55
N GLU A 217 12.91 -15.11 10.90
CA GLU A 217 14.28 -14.62 10.95
C GLU A 217 14.49 -13.30 10.18
N MET A 218 13.61 -12.98 9.23
CA MET A 218 13.73 -11.73 8.45
C MET A 218 13.75 -10.48 9.34
N ARG A 219 13.09 -10.48 10.51
CA ARG A 219 13.14 -9.35 11.45
C ARG A 219 14.58 -8.99 11.87
N ASN A 220 15.46 -9.98 11.94
CA ASN A 220 16.86 -9.80 12.34
C ASN A 220 17.69 -9.08 11.25
N THR A 221 17.15 -8.97 10.05
CA THR A 221 17.75 -8.21 8.94
C THR A 221 17.25 -6.77 8.87
N VAL A 222 16.37 -6.36 9.76
CA VAL A 222 15.88 -4.98 9.89
C VAL A 222 16.65 -4.31 11.04
N PRO A 223 17.30 -3.16 10.84
CA PRO A 223 18.03 -2.47 11.91
C PRO A 223 17.19 -2.16 13.15
N GLN A 224 15.88 -1.93 12.98
CA GLN A 224 14.95 -1.74 14.10
C GLN A 224 14.56 -3.05 14.83
N GLY A 225 15.05 -4.21 14.39
CA GLY A 225 14.84 -5.52 15.05
C GLY A 225 13.40 -6.05 15.00
N ARG A 226 12.53 -5.46 14.19
CA ARG A 226 11.11 -5.81 14.10
C ARG A 226 10.56 -5.67 12.68
N PHE A 227 9.39 -6.23 12.45
CA PHE A 227 8.56 -5.90 11.30
C PHE A 227 7.89 -4.53 11.50
N GLY A 228 7.63 -3.83 10.40
CA GLY A 228 6.71 -2.70 10.39
C GLY A 228 5.26 -3.16 10.51
N THR A 229 4.37 -2.26 10.89
CA THR A 229 2.92 -2.49 10.93
C THR A 229 2.25 -1.97 9.66
N GLU A 230 1.04 -2.46 9.37
CA GLU A 230 0.20 -1.91 8.31
C GLU A 230 -0.09 -0.43 8.56
N ALA A 231 -0.28 -0.03 9.82
CA ALA A 231 -0.55 1.36 10.22
C ALA A 231 0.64 2.31 9.96
N GLU A 232 1.88 1.85 10.15
CA GLU A 232 3.07 2.66 9.83
C GLU A 232 3.16 2.94 8.33
N THR A 233 2.78 1.97 7.49
CA THR A 233 2.70 2.16 6.04
C THR A 233 1.54 3.07 5.66
N SER A 234 0.38 2.89 6.28
CA SER A 234 -0.82 3.69 6.05
C SER A 234 -0.58 5.16 6.38
N ALA A 235 0.06 5.47 7.51
CA ALA A 235 0.39 6.84 7.86
C ALA A 235 1.24 7.55 6.80
N ALA A 236 2.21 6.87 6.20
CA ALA A 236 3.01 7.41 5.10
C ALA A 236 2.15 7.68 3.84
N ILE A 237 1.21 6.79 3.53
CA ILE A 237 0.27 6.96 2.42
C ILE A 237 -0.63 8.18 2.67
N VAL A 238 -1.21 8.30 3.86
CA VAL A 238 -2.06 9.44 4.26
C VAL A 238 -1.30 10.75 4.18
N PHE A 239 -0.04 10.80 4.66
CA PHE A 239 0.81 11.97 4.50
C PHE A 239 0.91 12.41 3.04
N LEU A 240 1.25 11.49 2.14
CA LEU A 240 1.43 11.79 0.71
C LEU A 240 0.13 12.19 0.01
N LEU A 241 -1.04 11.70 0.46
CA LEU A 241 -2.35 12.13 -0.05
C LEU A 241 -2.76 13.51 0.49
N SER A 242 -2.31 13.87 1.68
CA SER A 242 -2.74 15.08 2.40
C SER A 242 -2.15 16.38 1.84
N PRO A 243 -2.71 17.54 2.22
CA PRO A 243 -2.13 18.85 1.91
C PRO A 243 -0.72 19.08 2.47
N ALA A 244 -0.32 18.33 3.52
CA ALA A 244 1.04 18.42 4.07
C ALA A 244 2.12 18.03 3.04
N ALA A 245 1.77 17.23 2.03
CA ALA A 245 2.65 16.85 0.92
C ALA A 245 2.42 17.70 -0.35
N SER A 246 1.88 18.92 -0.24
CA SER A 246 1.50 19.75 -1.39
C SER A 246 2.66 20.06 -2.35
N PHE A 247 3.90 20.04 -1.88
CA PHE A 247 5.10 20.25 -2.70
C PHE A 247 5.96 18.99 -2.85
N VAL A 248 5.37 17.80 -2.57
CA VAL A 248 6.02 16.49 -2.70
C VAL A 248 5.41 15.75 -3.90
N SER A 249 6.18 15.56 -4.96
CA SER A 249 5.79 14.79 -6.15
C SER A 249 7.00 14.12 -6.78
N GLY A 250 6.84 12.93 -7.33
CA GLY A 250 7.91 12.14 -7.95
C GLY A 250 8.82 11.41 -6.95
N THR A 251 8.49 11.39 -5.65
CA THR A 251 9.33 10.74 -4.64
C THR A 251 8.89 9.32 -4.33
N VAL A 252 9.85 8.54 -3.80
CA VAL A 252 9.59 7.25 -3.16
C VAL A 252 9.89 7.38 -1.67
N LEU A 253 8.84 7.34 -0.84
CA LEU A 253 8.97 7.33 0.60
C LEU A 253 9.13 5.88 1.10
N ARG A 254 10.27 5.58 1.69
CA ARG A 254 10.55 4.25 2.22
C ARG A 254 10.05 4.12 3.66
N VAL A 255 9.38 2.99 3.95
CA VAL A 255 8.86 2.60 5.27
C VAL A 255 9.38 1.20 5.57
N ASP A 256 10.66 1.10 5.91
CA ASP A 256 11.43 -0.14 5.83
C ASP A 256 12.36 -0.40 7.03
N GLY A 257 12.30 0.44 8.07
CA GLY A 257 13.15 0.30 9.25
C GLY A 257 14.66 0.38 8.95
N ALA A 258 15.03 1.09 7.85
CA ALA A 258 16.39 1.27 7.34
C ALA A 258 17.04 -0.03 6.80
N ARG A 259 16.23 -1.05 6.45
CA ARG A 259 16.74 -2.34 5.99
C ARG A 259 17.68 -2.26 4.78
N PRO A 260 17.40 -1.48 3.70
CA PRO A 260 18.29 -1.41 2.54
C PRO A 260 19.67 -0.82 2.84
N GLN A 261 19.83 -0.09 3.93
CA GLN A 261 21.10 0.47 4.37
C GLN A 261 21.96 -0.54 5.15
N MET A 262 21.34 -1.66 5.55
CA MET A 262 22.01 -2.68 6.33
C MET A 262 23.06 -3.41 5.50
N ARG A 263 24.30 -3.42 5.98
CA ARG A 263 25.41 -4.16 5.38
C ARG A 263 25.78 -5.32 6.30
N MET A 264 25.91 -6.52 5.73
CA MET A 264 26.38 -7.67 6.48
C MET A 264 27.74 -7.36 7.12
N GLY A 265 27.90 -7.71 8.41
CA GLY A 265 29.12 -7.46 9.18
C GLY A 265 29.13 -6.15 9.99
N TRP A 266 28.31 -5.16 9.66
CA TRP A 266 28.22 -3.92 10.45
C TRP A 266 27.26 -4.03 11.64
N GLN A 267 26.36 -5.00 11.65
CA GLN A 267 25.40 -5.24 12.73
C GLN A 267 26.08 -5.44 14.09
N GLN A 268 27.19 -6.19 14.10
CA GLN A 268 27.96 -6.46 15.35
C GLN A 268 28.70 -5.23 15.86
N ALA A 269 29.04 -4.27 15.00
CA ALA A 269 29.77 -3.07 15.39
C ALA A 269 28.86 -1.96 15.93
N VAL A 270 27.55 -2.00 15.61
CA VAL A 270 26.59 -0.94 15.96
C VAL A 270 25.52 -1.44 16.94
N ALA A 271 25.31 -2.76 17.06
CA ALA A 271 24.37 -3.34 18.01
C ALA A 271 24.94 -3.17 19.43
N THR A 272 24.41 -2.23 20.18
CA THR A 272 24.59 -2.21 21.63
C THR A 272 23.73 -3.32 22.26
N PRO A 273 24.24 -4.10 23.23
CA PRO A 273 23.49 -5.20 23.85
C PRO A 273 22.15 -4.81 24.49
N ASP A 274 21.94 -3.55 24.80
CA ASP A 274 20.78 -3.03 25.55
C ASP A 274 19.62 -2.51 24.67
N VAL A 275 19.55 -2.85 23.39
CA VAL A 275 18.46 -2.39 22.51
C VAL A 275 17.09 -2.97 22.93
N GLN A 276 17.06 -4.04 23.72
CA GLN A 276 15.81 -4.64 24.23
C GLN A 276 15.12 -3.79 25.31
N GLU A 277 15.83 -2.89 25.99
CA GLU A 277 15.28 -2.04 27.05
C GLU A 277 14.97 -0.60 26.63
N ARG A 278 15.32 -0.19 25.43
CA ARG A 278 15.02 1.17 24.97
C ARG A 278 13.58 1.29 24.53
N ASP A 279 12.80 2.13 25.20
CA ASP A 279 11.46 2.61 24.81
C ASP A 279 11.39 3.24 23.40
N ALA A 280 12.50 3.26 22.68
CA ALA A 280 12.77 4.21 21.61
C ALA A 280 12.03 3.96 20.30
N VAL A 281 11.50 2.76 20.03
CA VAL A 281 10.85 2.51 18.72
C VAL A 281 9.65 1.57 18.91
N LYS A 282 8.67 2.02 19.70
CA LYS A 282 7.39 1.33 19.74
C LYS A 282 6.73 1.43 18.38
N PRO A 283 6.19 0.34 17.83
CA PRO A 283 5.46 0.39 16.57
C PRO A 283 4.23 1.28 16.72
N PHE A 284 3.92 2.04 15.68
CA PHE A 284 2.64 2.70 15.60
C PHE A 284 1.56 1.64 15.31
N ASP A 285 0.70 1.41 16.27
CA ASP A 285 -0.40 0.45 16.23
C ASP A 285 -1.74 1.19 16.32
N GLY A 286 -2.09 1.89 15.24
CA GLY A 286 -3.36 2.61 15.13
C GLY A 286 -4.51 1.74 14.63
N PHE A 287 -4.21 0.60 13.99
CA PHE A 287 -5.22 -0.23 13.35
C PHE A 287 -5.82 -1.26 14.32
N HIS A 288 -6.95 -0.91 14.91
CA HIS A 288 -7.67 -1.73 15.89
C HIS A 288 -8.18 -3.10 15.38
N ARG A 289 -8.14 -3.33 14.06
CA ARG A 289 -8.51 -4.60 13.41
C ARG A 289 -7.31 -5.32 12.80
N ALA A 290 -6.09 -4.96 13.23
CA ALA A 290 -4.88 -5.65 12.81
C ALA A 290 -4.96 -7.13 13.17
N VAL A 291 -4.47 -7.98 12.26
CA VAL A 291 -4.42 -9.43 12.47
C VAL A 291 -2.96 -9.87 12.47
N THR A 292 -2.54 -10.53 13.55
CA THR A 292 -1.22 -11.14 13.58
C THR A 292 -1.13 -12.24 12.52
N PRO A 293 -0.20 -12.17 11.56
CA PRO A 293 -0.01 -13.22 10.57
C PRO A 293 0.20 -14.59 11.24
N LYS A 294 -0.35 -15.65 10.63
CA LYS A 294 -0.27 -17.02 11.17
C LYS A 294 1.15 -17.49 11.42
N VAL A 295 2.10 -17.01 10.62
CA VAL A 295 3.53 -17.34 10.75
C VAL A 295 4.13 -16.83 12.07
N PHE A 296 3.47 -15.91 12.77
CA PHE A 296 3.89 -15.36 14.07
C PHE A 296 3.01 -15.83 15.23
N GLN A 297 1.97 -16.61 14.97
CA GLN A 297 1.16 -17.30 15.97
C GLN A 297 1.78 -18.65 16.33
#